data_97240732d19dad471f7c2af2e40ca171
#
_entry.id   97240732d19dad471f7c2af2e40ca171
#
_cell.length_a   1.000
_cell.length_b   1.000
_cell.length_c   1.000
_cell.angle_alpha   90.00
_cell.angle_beta   90.00
_cell.angle_gamma   90.00
#
_symmetry.space_group_name_H-M   'P 1'
#
loop_
_entity.id
_entity.type
_entity.pdbx_description
1 polymer ?
#
loop_
_entity_poly.entity_id
_entity_poly.type
_entity_poly.pdbx_seq_one_letter_code
_entity_poly.pdbx_strand_id
1 'polypeptide(L)'
;MSAAQPLDHVLRHNTWATVTLLEFCAALDPVTLEMSAVGTYGTLHGTLQHLVGAEQWYLQLLTGDLLGRPRIRRTDSHPLTELAMTASLTGARVLEVVATDDVTRRIEMNEGRRSTVGVILAQLVHHGNEHRAQATTILGANGIEPPPVSGWGYGRATGISEAEE
;
A
#
# COMPACT_ATOMS: atom_id res chain seq x y z
N MET A 1 16.09 -21.08 -9.83
CA MET A 1 15.10 -20.13 -9.35
C MET A 1 14.96 -20.36 -7.85
N SER A 2 15.28 -19.35 -7.01
CA SER A 2 15.05 -19.45 -5.55
C SER A 2 13.54 -19.56 -5.32
N ALA A 3 13.10 -20.46 -4.42
CA ALA A 3 11.70 -20.55 -4.04
C ALA A 3 11.27 -19.20 -3.46
N ALA A 4 10.11 -18.68 -3.88
CA ALA A 4 9.58 -17.43 -3.35
C ALA A 4 9.42 -17.55 -1.83
N GLN A 5 9.99 -16.58 -1.12
CA GLN A 5 9.88 -16.54 0.35
C GLN A 5 8.48 -16.06 0.75
N PRO A 6 7.92 -16.49 1.89
CA PRO A 6 6.62 -16.01 2.36
C PRO A 6 6.50 -14.48 2.39
N LEU A 7 7.57 -13.77 2.76
CA LEU A 7 7.61 -12.32 2.79
C LEU A 7 7.45 -11.70 1.38
N ASP A 8 7.98 -12.35 0.35
CA ASP A 8 7.84 -11.92 -1.04
C ASP A 8 6.36 -11.89 -1.46
N HIS A 9 5.60 -12.95 -1.17
CA HIS A 9 4.16 -13.00 -1.43
C HIS A 9 3.38 -11.94 -0.65
N VAL A 10 3.72 -11.73 0.63
CA VAL A 10 3.07 -10.72 1.46
C VAL A 10 3.25 -9.30 0.88
N LEU A 11 4.47 -8.97 0.46
CA LEU A 11 4.78 -7.65 -0.10
C LEU A 11 4.17 -7.44 -1.49
N ARG A 12 4.19 -8.48 -2.35
CA ARG A 12 3.52 -8.44 -3.65
C ARG A 12 2.01 -8.26 -3.51
N HIS A 13 1.39 -9.01 -2.58
CA HIS A 13 -0.02 -8.84 -2.26
C HIS A 13 -0.30 -7.40 -1.77
N ASN A 14 0.52 -6.86 -0.86
CA ASN A 14 0.35 -5.50 -0.35
C ASN A 14 0.28 -4.47 -1.48
N THR A 15 1.25 -4.52 -2.40
CA THR A 15 1.31 -3.62 -3.56
C THR A 15 0.13 -3.82 -4.51
N TRP A 16 -0.15 -5.07 -4.88
CA TRP A 16 -1.26 -5.41 -5.77
C TRP A 16 -2.60 -4.92 -5.20
N ALA A 17 -2.87 -5.17 -3.93
CA ALA A 17 -4.12 -4.77 -3.29
C ALA A 17 -4.29 -3.24 -3.22
N THR A 18 -3.20 -2.50 -2.95
CA THR A 18 -3.20 -1.03 -2.96
C THR A 18 -3.48 -0.50 -4.36
N VAL A 19 -2.79 -1.01 -5.39
CA VAL A 19 -2.97 -0.59 -6.78
C VAL A 19 -4.38 -0.91 -7.28
N THR A 20 -4.85 -2.14 -7.05
CA THR A 20 -6.22 -2.57 -7.44
C THR A 20 -7.28 -1.65 -6.85
N LEU A 21 -7.16 -1.29 -5.58
CA LEU A 21 -8.12 -0.41 -4.92
C LEU A 21 -8.06 1.03 -5.46
N LEU A 22 -6.86 1.54 -5.73
CA LEU A 22 -6.67 2.87 -6.33
C LEU A 22 -7.25 2.95 -7.75
N GLU A 23 -7.00 1.95 -8.59
CA GLU A 23 -7.53 1.87 -9.95
C GLU A 23 -9.06 1.74 -9.94
N PHE A 24 -9.62 0.93 -9.06
CA PHE A 24 -11.06 0.83 -8.86
C PHE A 24 -11.67 2.19 -8.49
N CYS A 25 -11.09 2.87 -7.49
CA CYS A 25 -11.58 4.17 -7.04
C CYS A 25 -11.41 5.28 -8.09
N ALA A 26 -10.37 5.19 -8.94
CA ALA A 26 -10.17 6.16 -10.04
C ALA A 26 -11.26 6.13 -11.11
N ALA A 27 -12.02 5.03 -11.21
CA ALA A 27 -13.14 4.89 -12.13
C ALA A 27 -14.50 5.36 -11.55
N LEU A 28 -14.54 5.73 -10.26
CA LEU A 28 -15.76 6.18 -9.60
C LEU A 28 -16.03 7.66 -9.85
N ASP A 29 -17.27 8.07 -9.59
CA ASP A 29 -17.64 9.49 -9.60
C ASP A 29 -16.76 10.26 -8.59
N PRO A 30 -16.20 11.41 -8.96
CA PRO A 30 -15.38 12.22 -8.06
C PRO A 30 -16.03 12.55 -6.71
N VAL A 31 -17.36 12.69 -6.66
CA VAL A 31 -18.08 12.94 -5.40
C VAL A 31 -17.89 11.77 -4.40
N THR A 32 -17.72 10.55 -4.89
CA THR A 32 -17.48 9.37 -4.07
C THR A 32 -16.16 9.46 -3.32
N LEU A 33 -15.17 10.12 -3.90
CA LEU A 33 -13.84 10.25 -3.30
C LEU A 33 -13.85 11.14 -2.04
N GLU A 34 -14.86 12.00 -1.88
CA GLU A 34 -15.07 12.83 -0.70
C GLU A 34 -15.89 12.14 0.40
N MET A 35 -16.41 10.96 0.15
CA MET A 35 -17.16 10.18 1.13
C MET A 35 -16.25 9.67 2.25
N SER A 36 -16.83 9.51 3.44
CA SER A 36 -16.15 9.00 4.63
C SER A 36 -17.06 8.05 5.41
N ALA A 37 -16.53 7.37 6.41
CA ALA A 37 -17.28 6.55 7.36
C ALA A 37 -16.77 6.77 8.78
N VAL A 38 -17.60 6.49 9.76
CA VAL A 38 -17.20 6.58 11.18
C VAL A 38 -16.08 5.59 11.48
N GLY A 39 -15.02 6.07 12.14
CA GLY A 39 -13.86 5.24 12.51
C GLY A 39 -12.81 5.09 11.40
N THR A 40 -12.94 5.80 10.28
CA THR A 40 -11.92 5.82 9.22
C THR A 40 -11.02 7.06 9.33
N TYR A 41 -9.88 7.04 8.63
CA TYR A 41 -8.87 8.11 8.68
C TYR A 41 -9.39 9.46 8.17
N GLY A 42 -10.32 9.45 7.21
CA GLY A 42 -10.87 10.64 6.58
C GLY A 42 -11.73 10.31 5.38
N THR A 43 -11.67 11.14 4.33
CA THR A 43 -12.33 10.83 3.05
C THR A 43 -11.67 9.64 2.38
N LEU A 44 -12.35 9.02 1.43
CA LEU A 44 -11.80 7.92 0.63
C LEU A 44 -10.49 8.34 -0.07
N HIS A 45 -10.50 9.51 -0.73
CA HIS A 45 -9.28 10.06 -1.35
C HIS A 45 -8.18 10.30 -0.32
N GLY A 46 -8.49 10.97 0.79
CA GLY A 46 -7.53 11.27 1.84
C GLY A 46 -6.91 10.01 2.47
N THR A 47 -7.71 8.96 2.66
CA THR A 47 -7.26 7.66 3.17
C THR A 47 -6.29 6.98 2.20
N LEU A 48 -6.63 6.93 0.91
CA LEU A 48 -5.79 6.33 -0.13
C LEU A 48 -4.50 7.12 -0.35
N GLN A 49 -4.56 8.44 -0.36
CA GLN A 49 -3.37 9.28 -0.48
C GLN A 49 -2.43 9.12 0.73
N HIS A 50 -2.99 9.05 1.94
CA HIS A 50 -2.21 8.80 3.15
C HIS A 50 -1.51 7.43 3.11
N LEU A 51 -2.21 6.41 2.67
CA LEU A 51 -1.66 5.06 2.48
C LEU A 51 -0.41 5.10 1.59
N VAL A 52 -0.52 5.66 0.38
CA VAL A 52 0.60 5.71 -0.58
C VAL A 52 1.74 6.60 -0.07
N GLY A 53 1.42 7.74 0.53
CA GLY A 53 2.42 8.64 1.12
C GLY A 53 3.20 8.00 2.27
N ALA A 54 2.56 7.14 3.06
CA ALA A 54 3.21 6.38 4.12
C ALA A 54 4.11 5.27 3.56
N GLU A 55 3.66 4.51 2.54
CA GLU A 55 4.48 3.49 1.87
C GLU A 55 5.74 4.13 1.25
N GLN A 56 5.60 5.29 0.61
CA GLN A 56 6.71 6.07 0.08
C GLN A 56 7.69 6.51 1.19
N TRP A 57 7.18 6.91 2.36
CA TRP A 57 8.01 7.25 3.50
C TRP A 57 8.76 6.04 4.08
N TYR A 58 8.12 4.87 4.17
CA TYR A 58 8.80 3.64 4.59
C TYR A 58 9.92 3.28 3.62
N LEU A 59 9.71 3.40 2.30
CA LEU A 59 10.77 3.21 1.31
C LEU A 59 11.93 4.19 1.55
N GLN A 60 11.65 5.46 1.80
CA GLN A 60 12.68 6.46 2.10
C GLN A 60 13.50 6.09 3.35
N LEU A 61 12.86 5.56 4.41
CA LEU A 61 13.58 5.08 5.58
C LEU A 61 14.50 3.90 5.25
N LEU A 62 14.07 3.00 4.38
CA LEU A 62 14.83 1.82 3.98
C LEU A 62 16.03 2.15 3.09
N THR A 63 15.86 3.09 2.15
CA THR A 63 16.82 3.32 1.05
C THR A 63 17.45 4.71 1.04
N GLY A 64 16.86 5.69 1.74
CA GLY A 64 17.22 7.10 1.61
C GLY A 64 16.67 7.78 0.35
N ASP A 65 15.97 7.07 -0.53
CA ASP A 65 15.53 7.53 -1.84
C ASP A 65 13.99 7.52 -1.98
N LEU A 66 13.48 8.40 -2.84
CA LEU A 66 12.07 8.52 -3.23
C LEU A 66 11.85 8.24 -4.73
N LEU A 67 12.77 7.55 -5.39
CA LEU A 67 12.73 7.22 -6.82
C LEU A 67 12.60 8.47 -7.72
N GLY A 68 13.24 9.57 -7.32
CA GLY A 68 13.16 10.85 -8.03
C GLY A 68 11.77 11.51 -7.99
N ARG A 69 10.88 11.07 -7.12
CA ARG A 69 9.52 11.62 -6.96
C ARG A 69 9.43 12.52 -5.74
N PRO A 70 8.58 13.58 -5.78
CA PRO A 70 8.29 14.34 -4.58
C PRO A 70 7.57 13.45 -3.54
N ARG A 71 7.82 13.76 -2.26
CA ARG A 71 7.10 13.09 -1.18
C ARG A 71 5.63 13.53 -1.17
N ILE A 72 4.72 12.57 -1.19
CA ILE A 72 3.28 12.82 -1.04
C ILE A 72 3.00 13.26 0.40
N ARG A 73 2.39 14.43 0.56
CA ARG A 73 2.03 15.02 1.86
C ARG A 73 0.52 15.03 2.01
N ARG A 74 0.06 15.11 3.26
CA ARG A 74 -1.37 15.19 3.57
C ARG A 74 -2.07 16.42 2.96
N THR A 75 -1.34 17.50 2.78
CA THR A 75 -1.84 18.77 2.24
C THR A 75 -1.93 18.82 0.73
N ASP A 76 -1.35 17.82 0.06
CA ASP A 76 -1.35 17.74 -1.39
C ASP A 76 -2.67 17.14 -1.88
N SER A 77 -2.93 17.23 -3.17
CA SER A 77 -4.02 16.53 -3.83
C SER A 77 -3.48 15.90 -5.11
N HIS A 78 -3.32 14.57 -5.10
CA HIS A 78 -2.79 13.81 -6.22
C HIS A 78 -3.90 13.00 -6.89
N PRO A 79 -3.96 12.91 -8.23
CA PRO A 79 -4.85 11.99 -8.92
C PRO A 79 -4.60 10.54 -8.48
N LEU A 80 -5.66 9.74 -8.34
CA LEU A 80 -5.54 8.33 -7.94
C LEU A 80 -4.67 7.50 -8.90
N THR A 81 -4.65 7.86 -10.19
CA THR A 81 -3.77 7.23 -11.19
C THR A 81 -2.28 7.50 -10.92
N GLU A 82 -1.94 8.69 -10.44
CA GLU A 82 -0.57 9.01 -10.00
C GLU A 82 -0.21 8.27 -8.71
N LEU A 83 -1.15 8.17 -7.78
CA LEU A 83 -0.97 7.39 -6.55
C LEU A 83 -0.77 5.90 -6.86
N ALA A 84 -1.53 5.33 -7.80
CA ALA A 84 -1.37 3.93 -8.23
C ALA A 84 0.01 3.66 -8.83
N MET A 85 0.48 4.56 -9.71
CA MET A 85 1.84 4.47 -10.27
C MET A 85 2.90 4.58 -9.17
N THR A 86 2.75 5.49 -8.22
CA THR A 86 3.69 5.66 -7.10
C THR A 86 3.71 4.41 -6.22
N ALA A 87 2.55 3.85 -5.87
CA ALA A 87 2.45 2.61 -5.10
C ALA A 87 3.13 1.43 -5.80
N SER A 88 2.93 1.28 -7.11
CA SER A 88 3.56 0.24 -7.92
C SER A 88 5.09 0.34 -7.92
N LEU A 89 5.64 1.52 -8.15
CA LEU A 89 7.09 1.76 -8.14
C LEU A 89 7.70 1.57 -6.74
N THR A 90 7.02 2.06 -5.71
CA THR A 90 7.42 1.89 -4.31
C THR A 90 7.47 0.41 -3.95
N GLY A 91 6.42 -0.35 -4.28
CA GLY A 91 6.36 -1.78 -4.00
C GLY A 91 7.43 -2.59 -4.72
N ALA A 92 7.70 -2.29 -5.99
CA ALA A 92 8.79 -2.92 -6.75
C ALA A 92 10.14 -2.68 -6.07
N ARG A 93 10.41 -1.47 -5.62
CA ARG A 93 11.67 -1.13 -4.94
C ARG A 93 11.78 -1.77 -3.55
N VAL A 94 10.68 -1.89 -2.81
CA VAL A 94 10.65 -2.60 -1.53
C VAL A 94 11.02 -4.07 -1.72
N LEU A 95 10.53 -4.73 -2.77
CA LEU A 95 10.91 -6.12 -3.09
C LEU A 95 12.41 -6.27 -3.39
N GLU A 96 13.03 -5.31 -4.08
CA GLU A 96 14.48 -5.31 -4.31
C GLU A 96 15.26 -5.17 -3.00
N VAL A 97 14.80 -4.30 -2.08
CA VAL A 97 15.41 -4.14 -0.75
C VAL A 97 15.37 -5.48 0.00
N VAL A 98 14.22 -6.14 0.05
CA VAL A 98 14.07 -7.42 0.78
C VAL A 98 14.93 -8.52 0.18
N ALA A 99 15.16 -8.51 -1.13
CA ALA A 99 16.01 -9.51 -1.80
C ALA A 99 17.50 -9.35 -1.46
N THR A 100 17.95 -8.18 -1.00
CA THR A 100 19.37 -7.84 -0.87
C THR A 100 19.79 -7.34 0.51
N ASP A 101 18.84 -6.93 1.37
CA ASP A 101 19.11 -6.27 2.65
C ASP A 101 18.95 -7.23 3.83
N ASP A 102 19.66 -6.95 4.91
CA ASP A 102 19.52 -7.67 6.18
C ASP A 102 18.34 -7.08 6.97
N VAL A 103 17.35 -7.91 7.27
CA VAL A 103 16.16 -7.50 8.05
C VAL A 103 16.50 -7.01 9.47
N THR A 104 17.67 -7.35 9.99
CA THR A 104 18.17 -6.89 11.29
C THR A 104 18.94 -5.57 11.21
N ARG A 105 19.25 -5.07 10.01
CA ARG A 105 19.93 -3.79 9.81
C ARG A 105 19.18 -2.67 10.51
N ARG A 106 19.90 -1.90 11.31
CA ARG A 106 19.34 -0.77 12.05
C ARG A 106 19.12 0.43 11.15
N ILE A 107 17.99 1.11 11.36
CA ILE A 107 17.59 2.32 10.69
C ILE A 107 17.46 3.43 11.73
N GLU A 108 18.18 4.52 11.51
CA GLU A 108 17.99 5.76 12.29
C GLU A 108 16.76 6.49 11.75
N MET A 109 15.88 6.85 12.64
CA MET A 109 14.65 7.59 12.35
C MET A 109 14.74 9.01 12.93
N ASN A 110 13.78 9.87 12.58
CA ASN A 110 13.71 11.21 13.15
C ASN A 110 13.58 11.15 14.69
N GLU A 111 14.06 12.21 15.36
CA GLU A 111 13.99 12.37 16.82
C GLU A 111 14.79 11.30 17.61
N GLY A 112 15.86 10.78 17.02
CA GLY A 112 16.73 9.79 17.67
C GLY A 112 16.10 8.41 17.86
N ARG A 113 14.94 8.16 17.29
CA ARG A 113 14.31 6.84 17.30
C ARG A 113 15.07 5.89 16.38
N ARG A 114 15.08 4.63 16.75
CA ARG A 114 15.72 3.55 15.98
C ARG A 114 14.74 2.43 15.70
N SER A 115 14.90 1.81 14.54
CA SER A 115 14.12 0.65 14.13
C SER A 115 15.03 -0.35 13.41
N THR A 116 14.47 -1.36 12.81
CA THR A 116 15.15 -2.27 11.89
C THR A 116 14.39 -2.36 10.57
N VAL A 117 15.07 -2.83 9.53
CA VAL A 117 14.44 -3.12 8.24
C VAL A 117 13.19 -3.98 8.42
N GLY A 118 13.28 -5.08 9.18
CA GLY A 118 12.16 -5.99 9.42
C GLY A 118 10.95 -5.33 10.09
N VAL A 119 11.19 -4.43 11.07
CA VAL A 119 10.09 -3.71 11.75
C VAL A 119 9.43 -2.69 10.79
N ILE A 120 10.22 -2.01 9.95
CA ILE A 120 9.67 -1.08 8.96
C ILE A 120 8.83 -1.83 7.92
N LEU A 121 9.27 -3.01 7.46
CA LEU A 121 8.50 -3.85 6.55
C LEU A 121 7.20 -4.37 7.18
N ALA A 122 7.24 -4.80 8.44
CA ALA A 122 6.05 -5.20 9.18
C ALA A 122 5.06 -4.05 9.31
N GLN A 123 5.55 -2.84 9.62
CA GLN A 123 4.73 -1.64 9.71
C GLN A 123 4.13 -1.25 8.35
N LEU A 124 4.88 -1.37 7.26
CA LEU A 124 4.40 -1.12 5.91
C LEU A 124 3.18 -2.01 5.58
N VAL A 125 3.28 -3.31 5.84
CA VAL A 125 2.20 -4.27 5.58
C VAL A 125 1.00 -4.02 6.49
N HIS A 126 1.24 -3.82 7.80
CA HIS A 126 0.18 -3.55 8.79
C HIS A 126 -0.61 -2.29 8.43
N HIS A 127 0.09 -1.17 8.22
CA HIS A 127 -0.49 0.11 7.86
C HIS A 127 -1.24 0.05 6.52
N GLY A 128 -0.65 -0.63 5.53
CA GLY A 128 -1.30 -0.86 4.25
C GLY A 128 -2.63 -1.59 4.39
N ASN A 129 -2.65 -2.67 5.17
CA ASN A 129 -3.87 -3.44 5.41
C ASN A 129 -4.93 -2.63 6.17
N GLU A 130 -4.52 -1.86 7.18
CA GLU A 130 -5.43 -1.02 7.97
C GLU A 130 -6.13 0.02 7.08
N HIS A 131 -5.40 0.78 6.28
CA HIS A 131 -6.00 1.82 5.44
C HIS A 131 -6.77 1.26 4.23
N ARG A 132 -6.41 0.11 3.68
CA ARG A 132 -7.25 -0.59 2.69
C ARG A 132 -8.57 -1.05 3.31
N ALA A 133 -8.55 -1.58 4.53
CA ALA A 133 -9.77 -1.94 5.25
C ALA A 133 -10.66 -0.71 5.52
N GLN A 134 -10.07 0.43 5.88
CA GLN A 134 -10.82 1.69 6.03
C GLN A 134 -11.42 2.16 4.69
N ALA A 135 -10.68 2.11 3.60
CA ALA A 135 -11.18 2.49 2.28
C ALA A 135 -12.33 1.58 1.82
N THR A 136 -12.22 0.26 2.01
CA THR A 136 -13.32 -0.67 1.70
C THR A 136 -14.53 -0.47 2.62
N THR A 137 -14.31 -0.09 3.88
CA THR A 137 -15.39 0.30 4.81
C THR A 137 -16.12 1.55 4.31
N ILE A 138 -15.40 2.58 3.84
CA ILE A 138 -16.02 3.78 3.28
C ILE A 138 -16.88 3.41 2.07
N LEU A 139 -16.36 2.61 1.14
CA LEU A 139 -17.10 2.16 -0.04
C LEU A 139 -18.39 1.43 0.37
N GLY A 140 -18.28 0.39 1.21
CA GLY A 140 -19.43 -0.41 1.65
C GLY A 140 -20.48 0.39 2.42
N ALA A 141 -20.05 1.31 3.31
CA ALA A 141 -20.96 2.20 4.04
C ALA A 141 -21.76 3.14 3.10
N ASN A 142 -21.26 3.39 1.91
CA ASN A 142 -21.90 4.21 0.87
C ASN A 142 -22.53 3.36 -0.26
N GLY A 143 -22.72 2.06 -0.03
CA GLY A 143 -23.44 1.16 -0.96
C GLY A 143 -22.63 0.73 -2.19
N ILE A 144 -21.31 0.90 -2.16
CA ILE A 144 -20.41 0.52 -3.25
C ILE A 144 -19.66 -0.76 -2.85
N GLU A 145 -19.83 -1.83 -3.63
CA GLU A 145 -19.10 -3.09 -3.41
C GLU A 145 -17.63 -2.91 -3.76
N PRO A 146 -16.70 -3.07 -2.79
CA PRO A 146 -15.28 -2.92 -3.05
C PRO A 146 -14.70 -4.10 -3.83
N PRO A 147 -13.57 -3.92 -4.56
CA PRO A 147 -12.91 -5.02 -5.23
C PRO A 147 -12.33 -6.04 -4.23
N PRO A 148 -12.22 -7.34 -4.60
CA PRO A 148 -11.72 -8.39 -3.71
C PRO A 148 -10.20 -8.32 -3.55
N VAL A 149 -9.70 -7.47 -2.65
CA VAL A 149 -8.27 -7.24 -2.39
C VAL A 149 -7.66 -8.18 -1.34
N SER A 150 -8.29 -9.30 -1.04
CA SER A 150 -7.77 -10.32 -0.12
C SER A 150 -6.60 -11.11 -0.72
N GLY A 151 -5.85 -11.85 0.12
CA GLY A 151 -4.81 -12.78 -0.33
C GLY A 151 -5.35 -13.84 -1.32
N TRP A 152 -6.59 -14.31 -1.13
CA TRP A 152 -7.25 -15.21 -2.08
C TRP A 152 -7.56 -14.52 -3.41
N GLY A 153 -8.02 -13.26 -3.36
CA GLY A 153 -8.21 -12.43 -4.57
C GLY A 153 -6.91 -12.26 -5.35
N TYR A 154 -5.81 -11.98 -4.65
CA TYR A 154 -4.47 -11.88 -5.23
C TYR A 154 -4.04 -13.20 -5.90
N GLY A 155 -4.18 -14.32 -5.20
CA GLY A 155 -3.81 -15.63 -5.75
C GLY A 155 -4.54 -15.94 -7.05
N ARG A 156 -5.85 -15.67 -7.11
CA ARG A 156 -6.65 -15.86 -8.35
C ARG A 156 -6.23 -14.88 -9.45
N ALA A 157 -6.08 -13.61 -9.14
CA ALA A 157 -5.74 -12.57 -10.12
C ALA A 157 -4.36 -12.79 -10.76
N THR A 158 -3.44 -13.42 -10.03
CA THR A 158 -2.07 -13.70 -10.50
C THR A 158 -1.87 -15.12 -11.04
N GLY A 159 -2.91 -15.96 -10.98
CA GLY A 159 -2.83 -17.37 -11.43
C GLY A 159 -1.97 -18.26 -10.51
N ILE A 160 -1.68 -17.81 -9.27
CA ILE A 160 -0.95 -18.60 -8.28
C ILE A 160 -1.87 -19.61 -7.59
N SER A 161 -3.15 -19.24 -7.42
CA SER A 161 -4.19 -20.12 -6.87
C SER A 161 -5.24 -20.41 -7.95
N GLU A 162 -5.62 -21.67 -8.06
CA GLU A 162 -6.73 -22.08 -8.93
C GLU A 162 -8.08 -21.74 -8.28
N ALA A 163 -9.11 -21.46 -9.09
CA ALA A 163 -10.48 -21.40 -8.60
C ALA A 163 -10.90 -22.84 -8.24
N GLU A 164 -11.50 -23.05 -7.08
CA GLU A 164 -12.28 -24.28 -6.84
C GLU A 164 -13.48 -24.23 -7.81
N GLU A 165 -13.63 -25.31 -8.61
CA GLU A 165 -14.80 -25.52 -9.48
C GLU A 165 -16.07 -25.75 -8.67
#